data_bbd66c79666ffe604c472c61b93129c6
#
_entry.id   bbd66c79666ffe604c472c61b93129c6
#
_cell.length_a   1.000
_cell.length_b   1.000
_cell.length_c   1.000
_cell.angle_alpha   90.00
_cell.angle_beta   90.00
_cell.angle_gamma   90.00
#
_symmetry.space_group_name_H-M   'P 1'
#
loop_
_entity.id
_entity.type
_entity.pdbx_description
1 polymer ?
#
loop_
_entity_poly.entity_id
_entity_poly.type
_entity_poly.pdbx_seq_one_letter_code
_entity_poly.pdbx_strand_id
1 'polypeptide(L)'
;MFEVVDAKRENAPITAAFIGGSGSGKTYSALLFARGLVGPGGTIVVIDSEGGRANIYADDPDVGGFKRIDMVEPYTSARFHEAFRAAIAAGADAVVIDSISHEHEGFLEYADAEQKRMGFSSASNRNKWIKPKGDRKRFYSAISSSHAHVIVTIRLNRIVNMDVKPAVEIMKPECDKDFPYRLDLSVEIQPDHTSKVIKVPKPLVGIVDNGVMISKEHGQRLAADFSHLPDRDMSSMEIIIRLEAEANLGPENLKVLWEKEWKNAGPSDVKTLTPARIEMQKHLSRLKGIASDAQEEKRLDAGEFGDIENNEQPENNDGSFTSEIRD
;
A
#
# COMPACT_ATOMS: atom_id res chain seq x y z
N MET A 1 0.43 -15.49 -21.45
CA MET A 1 1.54 -15.13 -22.36
C MET A 1 2.11 -13.81 -21.85
N PHE A 2 3.43 -13.65 -21.72
CA PHE A 2 4.05 -12.37 -21.32
C PHE A 2 4.29 -11.54 -22.58
N GLU A 3 3.92 -10.26 -22.51
CA GLU A 3 4.21 -9.29 -23.56
C GLU A 3 5.49 -8.53 -23.21
N VAL A 4 6.34 -8.33 -24.20
CA VAL A 4 7.54 -7.51 -24.07
C VAL A 4 7.26 -6.17 -24.76
N VAL A 5 7.32 -5.09 -23.99
CA VAL A 5 7.08 -3.72 -24.48
C VAL A 5 8.29 -2.84 -24.20
N ASP A 6 8.46 -1.81 -25.01
CA ASP A 6 9.49 -0.81 -24.76
C ASP A 6 9.16 -0.02 -23.48
N ALA A 7 10.14 0.08 -22.58
CA ALA A 7 9.98 0.87 -21.37
C ALA A 7 9.89 2.36 -21.70
N LYS A 8 8.85 3.00 -21.19
CA LYS A 8 8.66 4.46 -21.27
C LYS A 8 8.54 5.01 -19.85
N ARG A 9 9.05 6.24 -19.66
CA ARG A 9 8.80 6.97 -18.42
C ARG A 9 7.37 7.49 -18.46
N GLU A 10 6.60 7.19 -17.43
CA GLU A 10 5.20 7.60 -17.27
C GLU A 10 5.03 8.40 -15.98
N ASN A 11 3.99 9.20 -15.91
CA ASN A 11 3.55 9.84 -14.69
C ASN A 11 3.03 8.75 -13.73
N ALA A 12 3.89 8.33 -12.81
CA ALA A 12 3.58 7.27 -11.87
C ALA A 12 3.50 7.82 -10.44
N PRO A 13 2.53 7.34 -9.63
CA PRO A 13 2.48 7.69 -8.22
C PRO A 13 3.77 7.25 -7.52
N ILE A 14 4.17 8.01 -6.51
CA ILE A 14 5.35 7.67 -5.70
C ILE A 14 4.95 7.23 -4.30
N THR A 15 5.82 6.44 -3.68
CA THR A 15 5.75 6.11 -2.26
C THR A 15 6.91 6.79 -1.53
N ALA A 16 6.58 7.72 -0.62
CA ALA A 16 7.56 8.49 0.14
C ALA A 16 7.42 8.25 1.65
N ALA A 17 8.53 8.31 2.39
CA ALA A 17 8.52 8.23 3.85
C ALA A 17 9.21 9.42 4.50
N PHE A 18 8.57 9.97 5.53
CA PHE A 18 9.14 10.94 6.45
C PHE A 18 9.39 10.28 7.81
N ILE A 19 10.66 10.14 8.16
CA ILE A 19 11.13 9.34 9.29
C ILE A 19 11.67 10.30 10.36
N GLY A 20 11.39 10.07 11.65
CA GLY A 20 11.96 10.93 12.68
C GLY A 20 11.40 10.68 14.07
N GLY A 21 12.00 11.31 15.07
CA GLY A 21 11.56 11.24 16.46
C GLY A 21 10.23 11.94 16.72
N SER A 22 9.70 11.79 17.92
CA SER A 22 8.50 12.55 18.33
C SER A 22 8.81 14.06 18.29
N GLY A 23 7.84 14.84 17.75
CA GLY A 23 8.01 16.30 17.66
C GLY A 23 8.93 16.80 16.54
N SER A 24 9.55 15.94 15.74
CA SER A 24 10.44 16.38 14.64
C SER A 24 9.72 17.05 13.47
N GLY A 25 8.37 17.03 13.40
CA GLY A 25 7.61 17.65 12.31
C GLY A 25 7.26 16.72 11.15
N LYS A 26 7.34 15.37 11.31
CA LYS A 26 7.03 14.38 10.27
C LYS A 26 5.65 14.57 9.63
N THR A 27 4.60 14.69 10.46
CA THR A 27 3.21 14.85 10.01
C THR A 27 3.05 16.08 9.14
N TYR A 28 3.58 17.22 9.61
CA TYR A 28 3.52 18.48 8.88
C TYR A 28 4.29 18.40 7.55
N SER A 29 5.51 17.87 7.60
CA SER A 29 6.33 17.65 6.39
C SER A 29 5.62 16.75 5.36
N ALA A 30 4.97 15.67 5.82
CA ALA A 30 4.21 14.77 4.96
C ALA A 30 3.02 15.46 4.29
N LEU A 31 2.28 16.28 5.05
CA LEU A 31 1.13 17.04 4.54
C LEU A 31 1.56 18.12 3.53
N LEU A 32 2.60 18.90 3.81
CA LEU A 32 3.14 19.89 2.88
C LEU A 32 3.63 19.25 1.59
N PHE A 33 4.37 18.15 1.71
CA PHE A 33 4.88 17.43 0.55
C PHE A 33 3.72 16.84 -0.29
N ALA A 34 2.72 16.24 0.37
CA ALA A 34 1.52 15.75 -0.29
C ALA A 34 0.78 16.87 -1.03
N ARG A 35 0.59 18.03 -0.38
CA ARG A 35 -0.05 19.19 -1.01
C ARG A 35 0.72 19.69 -2.23
N GLY A 36 2.03 19.71 -2.13
CA GLY A 36 2.88 20.07 -3.27
C GLY A 36 2.71 19.13 -4.46
N LEU A 37 2.62 17.81 -4.18
CA LEU A 37 2.43 16.78 -5.22
C LEU A 37 1.10 16.91 -5.95
N VAL A 38 0.01 17.05 -5.20
CA VAL A 38 -1.34 17.00 -5.79
C VAL A 38 -1.90 18.38 -6.18
N GLY A 39 -1.18 19.45 -5.81
CA GLY A 39 -1.63 20.82 -6.08
C GLY A 39 -2.83 21.25 -5.21
N PRO A 40 -3.31 22.51 -5.38
CA PRO A 40 -4.35 23.08 -4.50
C PRO A 40 -5.72 22.41 -4.64
N GLY A 41 -6.03 21.80 -5.77
CA GLY A 41 -7.31 21.11 -6.03
C GLY A 41 -7.30 19.62 -5.70
N GLY A 42 -6.13 19.03 -5.43
CA GLY A 42 -6.01 17.60 -5.19
C GLY A 42 -6.55 17.17 -3.83
N THR A 43 -7.10 15.97 -3.78
CA THR A 43 -7.67 15.37 -2.58
C THR A 43 -6.59 14.63 -1.80
N ILE A 44 -6.32 15.07 -0.58
CA ILE A 44 -5.47 14.37 0.38
C ILE A 44 -6.37 13.64 1.38
N VAL A 45 -6.10 12.36 1.62
CA VAL A 45 -6.75 11.59 2.69
C VAL A 45 -5.70 11.12 3.67
N VAL A 46 -5.87 11.47 4.95
CA VAL A 46 -4.98 11.05 6.04
C VAL A 46 -5.59 9.84 6.74
N ILE A 47 -4.86 8.75 6.82
CA ILE A 47 -5.15 7.62 7.70
C ILE A 47 -4.42 7.90 9.00
N ASP A 48 -5.16 8.38 9.99
CA ASP A 48 -4.62 8.89 11.27
C ASP A 48 -4.73 7.83 12.36
N SER A 49 -3.63 7.29 12.77
CA SER A 49 -3.50 6.41 13.94
C SER A 49 -2.84 7.10 15.15
N GLU A 50 -2.53 8.41 15.02
CA GLU A 50 -1.93 9.23 16.07
C GLU A 50 -2.97 10.01 16.90
N GLY A 51 -4.24 9.59 16.84
CA GLY A 51 -5.31 10.16 17.66
C GLY A 51 -5.75 11.57 17.27
N GLY A 52 -5.78 11.88 16.00
CA GLY A 52 -6.28 13.16 15.48
C GLY A 52 -5.26 14.30 15.52
N ARG A 53 -3.98 14.00 15.74
CA ARG A 53 -2.93 15.04 15.83
C ARG A 53 -2.74 15.81 14.53
N ALA A 54 -3.02 15.20 13.38
CA ALA A 54 -2.96 15.86 12.09
C ALA A 54 -3.94 17.05 11.98
N ASN A 55 -5.03 17.05 12.75
CA ASN A 55 -6.07 18.10 12.69
C ASN A 55 -5.56 19.50 13.02
N ILE A 56 -4.50 19.62 13.79
CA ILE A 56 -3.90 20.92 14.09
C ILE A 56 -3.49 21.69 12.82
N TYR A 57 -3.32 20.97 11.72
CA TYR A 57 -2.91 21.53 10.42
C TYR A 57 -4.09 21.68 9.42
N ALA A 58 -5.34 21.39 9.84
CA ALA A 58 -6.48 21.38 8.92
C ALA A 58 -6.78 22.76 8.32
N ASP A 59 -6.54 23.82 9.09
CA ASP A 59 -6.78 25.21 8.67
C ASP A 59 -5.48 25.90 8.18
N ASP A 60 -4.38 25.18 8.10
CA ASP A 60 -3.12 25.73 7.61
C ASP A 60 -3.22 25.98 6.10
N PRO A 61 -3.02 27.24 5.62
CA PRO A 61 -3.14 27.58 4.21
C PRO A 61 -2.10 26.91 3.31
N ASP A 62 -0.96 26.51 3.85
CA ASP A 62 0.07 25.81 3.10
C ASP A 62 -0.26 24.31 2.94
N VAL A 63 -0.97 23.73 3.89
CA VAL A 63 -1.52 22.37 3.82
C VAL A 63 -2.78 22.33 2.94
N GLY A 64 -3.65 23.33 3.05
CA GLY A 64 -4.80 23.52 2.17
C GLY A 64 -5.93 22.53 2.36
N GLY A 65 -6.11 21.99 3.58
CA GLY A 65 -7.17 21.06 3.93
C GLY A 65 -6.94 19.61 3.49
N PHE A 66 -7.56 18.67 4.18
CA PHE A 66 -7.50 17.24 3.88
C PHE A 66 -8.70 16.50 4.49
N LYS A 67 -9.01 15.31 3.97
CA LYS A 67 -9.95 14.37 4.58
C LYS A 67 -9.20 13.44 5.55
N ARG A 68 -9.90 12.87 6.53
CA ARG A 68 -9.29 12.00 7.52
C ARG A 68 -10.10 10.72 7.75
N ILE A 69 -9.38 9.62 7.98
CA ILE A 69 -9.89 8.34 8.47
C ILE A 69 -9.23 8.10 9.83
N ASP A 70 -10.04 8.04 10.88
CA ASP A 70 -9.55 7.75 12.23
C ASP A 70 -9.33 6.27 12.41
N MET A 71 -8.09 5.90 12.70
CA MET A 71 -7.73 4.54 13.08
C MET A 71 -7.65 4.42 14.59
N VAL A 72 -8.31 3.39 15.11
CA VAL A 72 -8.21 2.99 16.52
C VAL A 72 -7.81 1.52 16.58
N GLU A 73 -7.23 1.09 17.71
CA GLU A 73 -6.86 -0.31 17.92
C GLU A 73 -8.01 -1.29 17.60
N PRO A 74 -7.66 -2.49 17.15
CA PRO A 74 -6.32 -3.03 16.88
C PRO A 74 -5.74 -2.52 15.57
N TYR A 75 -4.45 -2.19 15.54
CA TYR A 75 -3.74 -1.65 14.37
C TYR A 75 -3.24 -2.75 13.42
N THR A 76 -4.11 -3.69 13.06
CA THR A 76 -3.74 -4.79 12.16
C THR A 76 -3.54 -4.31 10.72
N SER A 77 -2.67 -5.02 9.99
CA SER A 77 -2.43 -4.74 8.56
C SER A 77 -3.72 -4.84 7.72
N ALA A 78 -4.66 -5.73 8.09
CA ALA A 78 -5.96 -5.85 7.43
C ALA A 78 -6.78 -4.55 7.56
N ARG A 79 -6.87 -3.96 8.75
CA ARG A 79 -7.59 -2.70 8.97
C ARG A 79 -6.93 -1.51 8.28
N PHE A 80 -5.59 -1.45 8.26
CA PHE A 80 -4.88 -0.45 7.44
C PHE A 80 -5.18 -0.62 5.95
N HIS A 81 -5.29 -1.86 5.47
CA HIS A 81 -5.69 -2.14 4.09
C HIS A 81 -7.12 -1.65 3.80
N GLU A 82 -8.07 -1.89 4.70
CA GLU A 82 -9.44 -1.39 4.58
C GLU A 82 -9.49 0.14 4.55
N ALA A 83 -8.78 0.80 5.48
CA ALA A 83 -8.69 2.27 5.52
C ALA A 83 -8.06 2.83 4.24
N PHE A 84 -7.01 2.19 3.73
CA PHE A 84 -6.36 2.57 2.48
C PHE A 84 -7.33 2.47 1.30
N ARG A 85 -8.09 1.36 1.20
CA ARG A 85 -9.12 1.20 0.16
C ARG A 85 -10.22 2.25 0.28
N ALA A 86 -10.65 2.58 1.48
CA ALA A 86 -11.63 3.64 1.71
C ALA A 86 -11.11 5.01 1.26
N ALA A 87 -9.82 5.31 1.51
CA ALA A 87 -9.18 6.53 1.03
C ALA A 87 -9.17 6.61 -0.51
N ILE A 88 -8.80 5.52 -1.18
CA ILE A 88 -8.82 5.43 -2.64
C ILE A 88 -10.25 5.58 -3.20
N ALA A 89 -11.23 4.91 -2.59
CA ALA A 89 -12.64 5.03 -2.99
C ALA A 89 -13.21 6.45 -2.78
N ALA A 90 -12.66 7.21 -1.83
CA ALA A 90 -13.00 8.62 -1.60
C ALA A 90 -12.34 9.59 -2.61
N GLY A 91 -11.62 9.07 -3.61
CA GLY A 91 -10.96 9.84 -4.66
C GLY A 91 -9.67 10.51 -4.20
N ALA A 92 -8.87 9.83 -3.36
CA ALA A 92 -7.58 10.38 -2.93
C ALA A 92 -6.59 10.44 -4.09
N ASP A 93 -6.01 11.61 -4.34
CA ASP A 93 -4.83 11.80 -5.19
C ASP A 93 -3.54 11.53 -4.40
N ALA A 94 -3.58 11.76 -3.07
CA ALA A 94 -2.53 11.35 -2.14
C ALA A 94 -3.14 10.76 -0.86
N VAL A 95 -2.55 9.67 -0.38
CA VAL A 95 -2.86 9.07 0.92
C VAL A 95 -1.67 9.28 1.85
N VAL A 96 -1.92 9.92 2.99
CA VAL A 96 -0.92 10.06 4.06
C VAL A 96 -1.25 9.06 5.17
N ILE A 97 -0.32 8.17 5.50
CA ILE A 97 -0.47 7.20 6.60
C ILE A 97 0.36 7.67 7.78
N ASP A 98 -0.29 8.16 8.83
CA ASP A 98 0.34 8.70 10.03
C ASP A 98 -0.11 7.91 11.28
N SER A 99 0.65 6.86 11.68
CA SER A 99 1.94 6.40 11.16
C SER A 99 1.91 4.90 10.78
N ILE A 100 2.79 4.50 9.86
CA ILE A 100 2.98 3.08 9.52
C ILE A 100 3.60 2.28 10.70
N SER A 101 4.16 2.98 11.69
CA SER A 101 4.72 2.35 12.88
C SER A 101 3.66 1.62 13.72
N HIS A 102 2.45 2.17 13.81
CA HIS A 102 1.34 1.50 14.49
C HIS A 102 0.91 0.21 13.75
N GLU A 103 0.95 0.19 12.40
CA GLU A 103 0.73 -1.05 11.65
C GLU A 103 1.77 -2.11 12.03
N HIS A 104 3.02 -1.69 12.18
CA HIS A 104 4.09 -2.62 12.58
C HIS A 104 3.89 -3.17 14.00
N GLU A 105 3.50 -2.32 14.94
CA GLU A 105 3.13 -2.73 16.32
C GLU A 105 1.96 -3.73 16.27
N GLY A 106 0.86 -3.36 15.62
CA GLY A 106 -0.34 -4.19 15.53
C GLY A 106 -0.12 -5.52 14.79
N PHE A 107 0.81 -5.56 13.82
CA PHE A 107 1.24 -6.81 13.21
C PHE A 107 1.91 -7.77 14.21
N LEU A 108 2.78 -7.25 15.07
CA LEU A 108 3.45 -8.05 16.12
C LEU A 108 2.44 -8.54 17.15
N GLU A 109 1.56 -7.67 17.61
CA GLU A 109 0.48 -8.00 18.56
C GLU A 109 -0.46 -9.06 17.99
N TYR A 110 -0.83 -8.96 16.72
CA TYR A 110 -1.66 -9.97 16.06
C TYR A 110 -0.96 -11.33 16.01
N ALA A 111 0.33 -11.38 15.68
CA ALA A 111 1.08 -12.63 15.70
C ALA A 111 1.13 -13.24 17.11
N ASP A 112 1.27 -12.44 18.15
CA ASP A 112 1.27 -12.93 19.53
C ASP A 112 -0.12 -13.39 19.98
N ALA A 113 -1.19 -12.75 19.54
CA ALA A 113 -2.57 -13.19 19.75
C ALA A 113 -2.82 -14.55 19.07
N GLU A 114 -2.37 -14.75 17.83
CA GLU A 114 -2.46 -16.01 17.12
C GLU A 114 -1.67 -17.13 17.84
N GLN A 115 -0.48 -16.83 18.38
CA GLN A 115 0.26 -17.80 19.20
C GLN A 115 -0.51 -18.23 20.45
N LYS A 116 -1.10 -17.26 21.16
CA LYS A 116 -1.92 -17.55 22.34
C LYS A 116 -3.13 -18.43 21.99
N ARG A 117 -3.80 -18.14 20.85
CA ARG A 117 -4.95 -18.91 20.37
C ARG A 117 -4.59 -20.36 20.04
N MET A 118 -3.42 -20.60 19.43
CA MET A 118 -2.95 -21.94 19.05
C MET A 118 -2.26 -22.72 20.18
N GLY A 119 -2.03 -22.09 21.34
CA GLY A 119 -1.20 -22.61 22.43
C GLY A 119 0.29 -22.51 22.13
N PHE A 120 1.10 -22.69 23.18
CA PHE A 120 2.56 -22.51 23.08
C PHE A 120 3.26 -23.83 22.69
N SER A 121 3.62 -23.95 21.42
CA SER A 121 4.39 -25.07 20.87
C SER A 121 5.39 -24.56 19.84
N SER A 122 6.34 -25.41 19.42
CA SER A 122 7.26 -25.07 18.32
C SER A 122 6.52 -24.84 17.00
N ALA A 123 5.42 -25.57 16.76
CA ALA A 123 4.58 -25.40 15.59
C ALA A 123 3.83 -24.06 15.63
N SER A 124 3.15 -23.73 16.75
CA SER A 124 2.43 -22.47 16.88
C SER A 124 3.37 -21.26 16.79
N ASN A 125 4.59 -21.36 17.31
CA ASN A 125 5.57 -20.29 17.18
C ASN A 125 5.98 -20.00 15.72
N ARG A 126 5.97 -21.01 14.84
CA ARG A 126 6.16 -20.81 13.39
C ARG A 126 4.90 -20.33 12.70
N ASN A 127 3.76 -20.91 13.03
CA ASN A 127 2.49 -20.68 12.32
C ASN A 127 1.81 -19.36 12.70
N LYS A 128 2.14 -18.77 13.85
CA LYS A 128 1.58 -17.47 14.29
C LYS A 128 1.75 -16.32 13.28
N TRP A 129 2.70 -16.46 12.35
CA TRP A 129 3.01 -15.46 11.35
C TRP A 129 2.21 -15.61 10.05
N ILE A 130 1.50 -16.72 9.84
CA ILE A 130 0.87 -17.02 8.54
C ILE A 130 -0.19 -15.96 8.20
N LYS A 131 -1.19 -15.79 9.07
CA LYS A 131 -2.25 -14.79 8.87
C LYS A 131 -1.71 -13.36 8.87
N PRO A 132 -0.97 -12.89 9.89
CA PRO A 132 -0.44 -11.53 9.88
C PRO A 132 0.41 -11.19 8.64
N LYS A 133 1.25 -12.13 8.17
CA LYS A 133 2.04 -11.94 6.95
C LYS A 133 1.18 -11.87 5.69
N GLY A 134 0.11 -12.67 5.62
CA GLY A 134 -0.86 -12.62 4.53
C GLY A 134 -1.51 -11.24 4.42
N ASP A 135 -2.02 -10.72 5.55
CA ASP A 135 -2.65 -9.40 5.62
C ASP A 135 -1.67 -8.28 5.25
N ARG A 136 -0.47 -8.31 5.83
CA ARG A 136 0.58 -7.33 5.52
C ARG A 136 0.97 -7.37 4.04
N LYS A 137 1.09 -8.54 3.44
CA LYS A 137 1.39 -8.69 2.02
C LYS A 137 0.31 -8.02 1.16
N ARG A 138 -0.98 -8.22 1.49
CA ARG A 138 -2.11 -7.58 0.79
C ARG A 138 -2.04 -6.05 0.91
N PHE A 139 -1.84 -5.54 2.12
CA PHE A 139 -1.74 -4.11 2.36
C PHE A 139 -0.56 -3.47 1.61
N TYR A 140 0.62 -4.05 1.71
CA TYR A 140 1.81 -3.53 1.03
C TYR A 140 1.72 -3.65 -0.50
N SER A 141 1.03 -4.68 -1.00
CA SER A 141 0.74 -4.80 -2.43
C SER A 141 -0.19 -3.69 -2.89
N ALA A 142 -1.23 -3.35 -2.12
CA ALA A 142 -2.15 -2.26 -2.42
C ALA A 142 -1.42 -0.91 -2.46
N ILE A 143 -0.51 -0.63 -1.52
CA ILE A 143 0.35 0.57 -1.56
C ILE A 143 1.16 0.60 -2.86
N SER A 144 1.86 -0.49 -3.20
CA SER A 144 2.77 -0.54 -4.36
C SER A 144 2.04 -0.48 -5.71
N SER A 145 0.76 -0.84 -5.76
CA SER A 145 -0.08 -0.78 -6.97
C SER A 145 -1.03 0.43 -6.97
N SER A 146 -0.91 1.33 -6.00
CA SER A 146 -1.76 2.51 -5.89
C SER A 146 -1.62 3.43 -7.10
N HIS A 147 -2.72 4.07 -7.48
CA HIS A 147 -2.73 5.20 -8.43
C HIS A 147 -2.62 6.55 -7.73
N ALA A 148 -2.83 6.60 -6.41
CA ALA A 148 -2.57 7.78 -5.60
C ALA A 148 -1.13 7.77 -5.07
N HIS A 149 -0.54 8.94 -4.87
CA HIS A 149 0.71 9.04 -4.13
C HIS A 149 0.52 8.52 -2.71
N VAL A 150 1.52 7.82 -2.17
CA VAL A 150 1.45 7.30 -0.79
C VAL A 150 2.59 7.90 0.01
N ILE A 151 2.24 8.64 1.05
CA ILE A 151 3.20 9.25 1.95
C ILE A 151 3.02 8.62 3.34
N VAL A 152 4.08 8.10 3.91
CA VAL A 152 4.01 7.49 5.25
C VAL A 152 4.89 8.24 6.22
N THR A 153 4.48 8.34 7.48
CA THR A 153 5.37 8.73 8.56
C THR A 153 5.86 7.49 9.28
N ILE A 154 7.13 7.54 9.72
CA ILE A 154 7.78 6.45 10.45
C ILE A 154 8.42 7.02 11.70
N ARG A 155 8.13 6.42 12.85
CA ARG A 155 8.79 6.79 14.12
C ARG A 155 10.22 6.28 14.14
N LEU A 156 11.13 7.07 14.71
CA LEU A 156 12.47 6.64 15.06
C LEU A 156 12.51 6.32 16.56
N ASN A 157 12.85 5.09 16.86
CA ASN A 157 13.07 4.65 18.24
C ASN A 157 14.55 4.54 18.53
N ARG A 158 14.92 4.98 19.75
CA ARG A 158 16.25 4.79 20.30
C ARG A 158 16.35 3.37 20.83
N ILE A 159 17.28 2.61 20.29
CA ILE A 159 17.60 1.27 20.77
C ILE A 159 19.09 1.18 21.15
N VAL A 160 19.39 0.32 22.13
CA VAL A 160 20.78 0.02 22.49
C VAL A 160 21.23 -1.20 21.69
N ASN A 161 22.22 -1.01 20.83
CA ASN A 161 22.86 -2.12 20.13
C ASN A 161 23.85 -2.81 21.08
N MET A 162 23.47 -3.99 21.55
CA MET A 162 24.26 -4.85 22.45
C MET A 162 25.26 -5.74 21.70
N ASP A 163 25.16 -5.82 20.37
CA ASP A 163 26.05 -6.65 19.55
C ASP A 163 27.48 -6.07 19.41
N VAL A 164 27.65 -4.78 19.77
CA VAL A 164 28.92 -4.08 19.78
C VAL A 164 29.35 -3.74 21.21
N LYS A 165 30.67 -3.78 21.46
CA LYS A 165 31.24 -3.41 22.76
C LYS A 165 32.18 -2.21 22.62
N PRO A 166 31.97 -1.10 23.35
CA PRO A 166 30.82 -0.85 24.25
C PRO A 166 29.50 -0.78 23.53
N ALA A 167 28.38 -1.06 24.21
CA ALA A 167 27.05 -0.94 23.67
C ALA A 167 26.80 0.51 23.20
N VAL A 168 26.21 0.65 22.00
CA VAL A 168 25.98 1.95 21.34
C VAL A 168 24.49 2.18 21.16
N GLU A 169 24.03 3.37 21.48
CA GLU A 169 22.67 3.80 21.13
C GLU A 169 22.59 4.07 19.63
N ILE A 170 21.58 3.49 18.98
CA ILE A 170 21.27 3.73 17.58
C ILE A 170 19.80 4.12 17.42
N MET A 171 19.52 4.97 16.43
CA MET A 171 18.17 5.29 16.03
C MET A 171 17.71 4.30 14.96
N LYS A 172 16.57 3.64 15.21
CA LYS A 172 16.02 2.64 14.29
C LYS A 172 14.60 3.00 13.89
N PRO A 173 14.27 2.99 12.57
CA PRO A 173 12.91 3.15 12.11
C PRO A 173 12.01 2.01 12.62
N GLU A 174 10.85 2.38 13.13
CA GLU A 174 9.83 1.45 13.63
C GLU A 174 8.90 1.04 12.51
N CYS A 175 9.35 0.10 11.71
CA CYS A 175 8.61 -0.47 10.60
C CYS A 175 9.15 -1.87 10.26
N ASP A 176 8.45 -2.57 9.38
CA ASP A 176 8.97 -3.82 8.81
C ASP A 176 10.31 -3.58 8.11
N LYS A 177 11.27 -4.49 8.32
CA LYS A 177 12.63 -4.38 7.77
C LYS A 177 12.69 -4.28 6.24
N ASP A 178 11.68 -4.86 5.56
CA ASP A 178 11.60 -4.89 4.11
C ASP A 178 10.78 -3.71 3.55
N PHE A 179 10.10 -2.93 4.41
CA PHE A 179 9.30 -1.79 4.00
C PHE A 179 10.10 -0.69 3.29
N PRO A 180 11.32 -0.31 3.74
CA PRO A 180 12.13 0.70 3.07
C PRO A 180 12.49 0.39 1.60
N TYR A 181 12.50 -0.90 1.21
CA TYR A 181 12.74 -1.28 -0.18
C TYR A 181 11.57 -0.92 -1.12
N ARG A 182 10.37 -0.73 -0.57
CA ARG A 182 9.16 -0.36 -1.32
C ARG A 182 9.00 1.14 -1.53
N LEU A 183 9.79 1.94 -0.82
CA LEU A 183 9.75 3.39 -0.90
C LEU A 183 10.60 3.89 -2.07
N ASP A 184 10.11 4.90 -2.78
CA ASP A 184 10.87 5.63 -3.79
C ASP A 184 11.75 6.71 -3.13
N LEU A 185 11.20 7.42 -2.15
CA LEU A 185 11.88 8.49 -1.41
C LEU A 185 11.80 8.23 0.09
N SER A 186 12.92 8.41 0.79
CA SER A 186 12.93 8.41 2.27
C SER A 186 13.74 9.58 2.78
N VAL A 187 13.12 10.36 3.67
CA VAL A 187 13.69 11.55 4.29
C VAL A 187 13.59 11.43 5.80
N GLU A 188 14.70 11.54 6.49
CA GLU A 188 14.74 11.70 7.94
C GLU A 188 14.57 13.16 8.31
N ILE A 189 13.60 13.44 9.18
CA ILE A 189 13.37 14.77 9.73
C ILE A 189 14.09 14.86 11.06
N GLN A 190 15.07 15.73 11.11
CA GLN A 190 15.94 15.94 12.26
C GLN A 190 15.18 16.66 13.41
N PRO A 191 15.69 16.66 14.64
CA PRO A 191 15.08 17.39 15.75
C PRO A 191 14.95 18.92 15.54
N ASP A 192 15.79 19.49 14.70
CA ASP A 192 15.74 20.90 14.29
C ASP A 192 14.81 21.14 13.08
N HIS A 193 14.00 20.13 12.72
CA HIS A 193 13.06 20.10 11.60
C HIS A 193 13.71 20.10 10.21
N THR A 194 15.03 20.00 10.11
CA THR A 194 15.69 19.89 8.81
C THR A 194 15.64 18.47 8.24
N SER A 195 15.75 18.37 6.93
CA SER A 195 15.73 17.12 6.20
C SER A 195 17.11 16.50 6.07
N LYS A 196 17.13 15.16 6.09
CA LYS A 196 18.28 14.34 5.67
C LYS A 196 17.76 13.26 4.74
N VAL A 197 18.13 13.31 3.48
CA VAL A 197 17.71 12.32 2.47
C VAL A 197 18.44 11.01 2.72
N ILE A 198 17.66 9.94 2.95
CA ILE A 198 18.15 8.58 3.22
C ILE A 198 18.15 7.75 1.95
N LYS A 199 17.09 7.85 1.15
CA LYS A 199 16.93 7.13 -0.11
C LYS A 199 16.29 8.02 -1.14
N VAL A 200 16.88 8.07 -2.33
CA VAL A 200 16.32 8.75 -3.48
C VAL A 200 16.84 8.08 -4.76
N PRO A 201 15.99 7.72 -5.73
CA PRO A 201 16.45 7.22 -7.02
C PRO A 201 17.10 8.35 -7.83
N LYS A 202 18.05 8.00 -8.67
CA LYS A 202 18.85 8.97 -9.45
C LYS A 202 18.02 10.06 -10.18
N PRO A 203 16.87 9.73 -10.80
CA PRO A 203 16.07 10.75 -11.47
C PRO A 203 15.42 11.77 -10.53
N LEU A 204 15.30 11.48 -9.23
CA LEU A 204 14.67 12.35 -8.23
C LEU A 204 15.70 13.08 -7.33
N VAL A 205 16.99 12.97 -7.63
CA VAL A 205 18.04 13.71 -6.91
C VAL A 205 17.83 15.22 -7.12
N GLY A 206 17.82 15.97 -6.00
CA GLY A 206 17.58 17.42 -6.01
C GLY A 206 16.10 17.82 -5.81
N ILE A 207 15.19 16.85 -5.71
CA ILE A 207 13.79 17.14 -5.32
C ILE A 207 13.74 17.61 -3.86
N VAL A 208 14.48 16.94 -2.99
CA VAL A 208 14.67 17.33 -1.59
C VAL A 208 16.17 17.47 -1.33
N ASP A 209 16.57 18.60 -0.77
CA ASP A 209 17.94 18.87 -0.37
C ASP A 209 18.14 18.53 1.12
N ASN A 210 19.38 18.22 1.53
CA ASN A 210 19.74 18.04 2.93
C ASN A 210 19.82 19.38 3.65
N GLY A 211 19.46 19.40 4.93
CA GLY A 211 19.60 20.56 5.80
C GLY A 211 18.54 21.64 5.57
N VAL A 212 17.45 21.33 4.89
CA VAL A 212 16.33 22.25 4.68
C VAL A 212 15.05 21.74 5.32
N MET A 213 14.13 22.61 5.65
CA MET A 213 12.80 22.22 6.10
C MET A 213 11.96 21.78 4.88
N ILE A 214 11.18 20.73 5.06
CA ILE A 214 10.26 20.29 4.01
C ILE A 214 9.14 21.31 3.83
N SER A 215 8.86 21.63 2.58
CA SER A 215 7.80 22.55 2.18
C SER A 215 7.01 21.97 1.01
N LYS A 216 5.91 22.62 0.63
CA LYS A 216 5.12 22.23 -0.55
C LYS A 216 5.90 22.34 -1.87
N GLU A 217 6.91 23.22 -1.95
CA GLU A 217 7.75 23.38 -3.13
C GLU A 217 8.50 22.10 -3.50
N HIS A 218 8.87 21.27 -2.51
CA HIS A 218 9.52 19.98 -2.77
C HIS A 218 8.58 19.01 -3.49
N GLY A 219 7.31 18.95 -3.05
CA GLY A 219 6.27 18.17 -3.75
C GLY A 219 5.98 18.73 -5.15
N GLN A 220 5.92 20.06 -5.29
CA GLN A 220 5.72 20.73 -6.59
C GLN A 220 6.85 20.44 -7.56
N ARG A 221 8.12 20.45 -7.11
CA ARG A 221 9.28 20.09 -7.95
C ARG A 221 9.13 18.66 -8.48
N LEU A 222 8.69 17.73 -7.62
CA LEU A 222 8.46 16.36 -8.03
C LEU A 222 7.30 16.25 -9.02
N ALA A 223 6.18 16.91 -8.76
CA ALA A 223 5.03 16.95 -9.66
C ALA A 223 5.42 17.55 -11.03
N ALA A 224 6.22 18.61 -11.05
CA ALA A 224 6.70 19.23 -12.27
C ALA A 224 7.62 18.30 -13.08
N ASP A 225 8.43 17.46 -12.41
CA ASP A 225 9.29 16.47 -13.08
C ASP A 225 8.46 15.38 -13.80
N PHE A 226 7.25 15.11 -13.33
CA PHE A 226 6.31 14.16 -13.94
C PHE A 226 5.29 14.80 -14.90
N SER A 227 5.03 16.10 -14.81
CA SER A 227 3.95 16.80 -15.53
C SER A 227 4.04 16.74 -17.06
N HIS A 228 5.23 16.50 -17.62
CA HIS A 228 5.45 16.36 -19.06
C HIS A 228 5.35 14.91 -19.56
N LEU A 229 5.12 13.96 -18.65
CA LEU A 229 5.02 12.54 -18.97
C LEU A 229 3.57 12.18 -19.28
N PRO A 230 3.32 11.19 -20.15
CA PRO A 230 1.98 10.69 -20.36
C PRO A 230 1.43 10.13 -19.04
N ASP A 231 0.18 10.43 -18.76
CA ASP A 231 -0.52 9.83 -17.64
C ASP A 231 -0.62 8.32 -17.84
N ARG A 232 -0.44 7.60 -16.74
CA ARG A 232 -0.77 6.18 -16.71
C ARG A 232 -2.25 6.04 -17.02
N ASP A 233 -2.64 5.05 -17.81
CA ASP A 233 -4.05 4.81 -18.14
C ASP A 233 -4.85 4.51 -16.86
N MET A 234 -5.39 5.58 -16.28
CA MET A 234 -6.09 5.57 -14.99
C MET A 234 -7.40 4.78 -15.07
N SER A 235 -8.07 4.78 -16.23
CA SER A 235 -9.34 4.08 -16.38
C SER A 235 -9.16 2.57 -16.23
N SER A 236 -8.11 2.03 -16.84
CA SER A 236 -7.75 0.62 -16.71
C SER A 236 -7.31 0.27 -15.29
N MET A 237 -6.56 1.17 -14.63
CA MET A 237 -6.13 0.97 -13.23
C MET A 237 -7.30 0.98 -12.24
N GLU A 238 -8.26 1.86 -12.44
CA GLU A 238 -9.45 1.93 -11.59
C GLU A 238 -10.29 0.64 -11.67
N ILE A 239 -10.42 0.08 -12.87
CA ILE A 239 -11.06 -1.22 -13.09
C ILE A 239 -10.30 -2.31 -12.29
N ILE A 240 -8.96 -2.35 -12.39
CA ILE A 240 -8.15 -3.35 -11.70
C ILE A 240 -8.29 -3.24 -10.17
N ILE A 241 -8.31 -2.03 -9.62
CA ILE A 241 -8.50 -1.81 -8.18
C ILE A 241 -9.87 -2.33 -7.72
N ARG A 242 -10.93 -2.08 -8.48
CA ARG A 242 -12.27 -2.60 -8.18
C ARG A 242 -12.31 -4.12 -8.26
N LEU A 243 -11.70 -4.72 -9.28
CA LEU A 243 -11.59 -6.17 -9.41
C LEU A 243 -10.78 -6.80 -8.26
N GLU A 244 -9.72 -6.15 -7.80
CA GLU A 244 -8.94 -6.61 -6.64
C GLU A 244 -9.76 -6.53 -5.35
N ALA A 245 -10.58 -5.50 -5.20
CA ALA A 245 -11.50 -5.38 -4.09
C ALA A 245 -12.48 -6.57 -4.02
N GLU A 246 -13.09 -6.91 -5.16
CA GLU A 246 -14.03 -8.04 -5.24
C GLU A 246 -13.33 -9.41 -5.12
N ALA A 247 -12.10 -9.53 -5.61
CA ALA A 247 -11.28 -10.73 -5.44
C ALA A 247 -11.06 -11.06 -3.95
N ASN A 248 -10.85 -10.03 -3.12
CA ASN A 248 -10.74 -10.20 -1.66
C ASN A 248 -12.04 -10.68 -0.98
N LEU A 249 -13.18 -10.61 -1.67
CA LEU A 249 -14.45 -11.15 -1.21
C LEU A 249 -14.70 -12.59 -1.69
N GLY A 250 -13.88 -13.11 -2.59
CA GLY A 250 -13.88 -14.46 -3.10
C GLY A 250 -14.17 -14.57 -4.59
N PRO A 251 -14.09 -15.81 -5.15
CA PRO A 251 -14.14 -16.04 -6.60
C PRO A 251 -15.46 -15.60 -7.27
N GLU A 252 -16.59 -15.83 -6.61
CA GLU A 252 -17.90 -15.48 -7.17
C GLU A 252 -18.06 -13.96 -7.34
N ASN A 253 -17.62 -13.18 -6.33
CA ASN A 253 -17.67 -11.71 -6.41
C ASN A 253 -16.76 -11.19 -7.52
N LEU A 254 -15.54 -11.74 -7.62
CA LEU A 254 -14.62 -11.40 -8.70
C LEU A 254 -15.24 -11.71 -10.07
N LYS A 255 -15.87 -12.86 -10.25
CA LYS A 255 -16.50 -13.28 -11.51
C LYS A 255 -17.58 -12.29 -11.96
N VAL A 256 -18.49 -11.94 -11.05
CA VAL A 256 -19.60 -11.01 -11.34
C VAL A 256 -19.09 -9.64 -11.79
N LEU A 257 -18.12 -9.07 -11.08
CA LEU A 257 -17.56 -7.76 -11.46
C LEU A 257 -16.71 -7.86 -12.73
N TRP A 258 -15.94 -8.95 -12.89
CA TRP A 258 -15.13 -9.19 -14.08
C TRP A 258 -15.98 -9.18 -15.36
N GLU A 259 -17.08 -9.92 -15.38
CA GLU A 259 -17.99 -9.98 -16.53
C GLU A 259 -18.58 -8.61 -16.85
N LYS A 260 -18.98 -7.85 -15.82
CA LYS A 260 -19.50 -6.50 -15.98
C LYS A 260 -18.47 -5.56 -16.58
N GLU A 261 -17.26 -5.50 -16.00
CA GLU A 261 -16.21 -4.60 -16.46
C GLU A 261 -15.68 -5.02 -17.84
N TRP A 262 -15.59 -6.32 -18.13
CA TRP A 262 -15.21 -6.82 -19.45
C TRP A 262 -16.19 -6.38 -20.54
N LYS A 263 -17.49 -6.42 -20.29
CA LYS A 263 -18.51 -5.91 -21.21
C LYS A 263 -18.40 -4.39 -21.40
N ASN A 264 -18.16 -3.66 -20.32
CA ASN A 264 -18.05 -2.20 -20.35
C ASN A 264 -16.75 -1.71 -21.02
N ALA A 265 -15.69 -2.52 -21.00
CA ALA A 265 -14.38 -2.16 -21.53
C ALA A 265 -14.28 -2.14 -23.07
N GLY A 266 -15.37 -2.35 -23.79
CA GLY A 266 -15.47 -2.18 -25.24
C GLY A 266 -16.36 -3.20 -25.94
N PRO A 267 -16.64 -3.02 -27.24
CA PRO A 267 -17.50 -3.91 -28.01
C PRO A 267 -16.88 -5.30 -28.20
N SER A 268 -17.74 -6.33 -28.25
CA SER A 268 -17.34 -7.75 -28.29
C SER A 268 -16.78 -8.21 -29.65
N ASP A 269 -17.02 -7.46 -30.71
CA ASP A 269 -16.74 -7.82 -32.10
C ASP A 269 -15.45 -7.26 -32.68
N VAL A 270 -14.63 -6.62 -31.86
CA VAL A 270 -13.35 -6.05 -32.28
C VAL A 270 -12.26 -7.11 -32.22
N LYS A 271 -11.59 -7.37 -33.35
CA LYS A 271 -10.42 -8.27 -33.42
C LYS A 271 -9.23 -7.88 -32.56
N THR A 272 -9.20 -6.65 -32.11
CA THR A 272 -8.17 -6.09 -31.20
C THR A 272 -8.81 -5.75 -29.86
N LEU A 273 -8.19 -6.24 -28.77
CA LEU A 273 -8.62 -5.91 -27.42
C LEU A 273 -8.40 -4.41 -27.13
N THR A 274 -9.33 -3.81 -26.42
CA THR A 274 -9.16 -2.43 -25.93
C THR A 274 -8.04 -2.37 -24.88
N PRO A 275 -7.41 -1.21 -24.65
CA PRO A 275 -6.39 -1.06 -23.60
C PRO A 275 -6.87 -1.54 -22.25
N ALA A 276 -8.11 -1.24 -21.86
CA ALA A 276 -8.70 -1.69 -20.60
C ALA A 276 -8.79 -3.22 -20.51
N ARG A 277 -9.20 -3.91 -21.58
CA ARG A 277 -9.25 -5.39 -21.61
C ARG A 277 -7.86 -6.03 -21.57
N ILE A 278 -6.89 -5.44 -22.25
CA ILE A 278 -5.49 -5.88 -22.18
C ILE A 278 -5.00 -5.81 -20.73
N GLU A 279 -5.26 -4.71 -20.05
CA GLU A 279 -4.84 -4.52 -18.66
C GLU A 279 -5.57 -5.49 -17.72
N MET A 280 -6.87 -5.69 -17.87
CA MET A 280 -7.62 -6.70 -17.13
C MET A 280 -6.99 -8.10 -17.30
N GLN A 281 -6.65 -8.51 -18.52
CA GLN A 281 -6.03 -9.81 -18.77
C GLN A 281 -4.66 -9.97 -18.12
N LYS A 282 -3.84 -8.92 -18.12
CA LYS A 282 -2.52 -8.95 -17.44
C LYS A 282 -2.65 -9.26 -15.94
N HIS A 283 -3.71 -8.81 -15.32
CA HIS A 283 -3.93 -8.97 -13.87
C HIS A 283 -4.74 -10.22 -13.51
N LEU A 284 -5.34 -10.93 -14.48
CA LEU A 284 -6.27 -12.02 -14.21
C LEU A 284 -5.71 -13.12 -13.30
N SER A 285 -4.50 -13.61 -13.57
CA SER A 285 -3.86 -14.66 -12.74
C SER A 285 -3.65 -14.21 -11.30
N ARG A 286 -3.24 -12.95 -11.10
CA ARG A 286 -3.07 -12.36 -9.77
C ARG A 286 -4.41 -12.25 -9.03
N LEU A 287 -5.44 -11.76 -9.70
CA LEU A 287 -6.79 -11.58 -9.14
C LEU A 287 -7.41 -12.93 -8.76
N LYS A 288 -7.24 -13.96 -9.59
CA LYS A 288 -7.66 -15.33 -9.26
C LYS A 288 -6.95 -15.87 -8.02
N GLY A 289 -5.65 -15.62 -7.87
CA GLY A 289 -4.90 -15.99 -6.68
C GLY A 289 -5.45 -15.34 -5.42
N ILE A 290 -5.69 -14.03 -5.46
CA ILE A 290 -6.29 -13.28 -4.33
C ILE A 290 -7.66 -13.86 -3.95
N ALA A 291 -8.50 -14.14 -4.95
CA ALA A 291 -9.84 -14.68 -4.72
C ALA A 291 -9.83 -16.08 -4.11
N SER A 292 -8.91 -16.94 -4.55
CA SER A 292 -8.71 -18.28 -3.99
C SER A 292 -8.24 -18.21 -2.53
N ASP A 293 -7.24 -17.36 -2.24
CA ASP A 293 -6.73 -17.16 -0.89
C ASP A 293 -7.84 -16.66 0.05
N ALA A 294 -8.68 -15.74 -0.40
CA ALA A 294 -9.81 -15.21 0.36
C ALA A 294 -10.90 -16.26 0.62
N GLN A 295 -11.13 -17.17 -0.32
CA GLN A 295 -12.06 -18.29 -0.13
C GLN A 295 -11.54 -19.30 0.87
N GLU A 296 -10.25 -19.64 0.80
CA GLU A 296 -9.63 -20.56 1.74
C GLU A 296 -9.61 -19.98 3.17
N GLU A 297 -9.34 -18.69 3.30
CA GLU A 297 -9.40 -17.99 4.58
C GLU A 297 -10.81 -18.07 5.21
N LYS A 298 -11.87 -17.86 4.42
CA LYS A 298 -13.26 -18.00 4.87
C LYS A 298 -13.59 -19.42 5.34
N ARG A 299 -13.10 -20.45 4.64
CA ARG A 299 -13.29 -21.86 5.02
C ARG A 299 -12.59 -22.19 6.34
N LEU A 300 -11.36 -21.68 6.51
CA LEU A 300 -10.62 -21.85 7.76
C LEU A 300 -11.30 -21.15 8.94
N ASP A 301 -11.84 -19.95 8.73
CA ASP A 301 -12.55 -19.19 9.76
C ASP A 301 -13.91 -19.82 10.12
N ALA A 302 -14.56 -20.50 9.15
CA ALA A 302 -15.79 -21.26 9.38
C ALA A 302 -15.57 -22.60 10.10
N GLY A 303 -14.32 -22.99 10.37
CA GLY A 303 -13.99 -24.26 11.04
C GLY A 303 -14.17 -25.50 10.17
N GLU A 304 -14.29 -25.33 8.86
CA GLU A 304 -14.32 -26.43 7.90
C GLU A 304 -12.89 -26.97 7.67
N PHE A 305 -12.42 -27.79 8.63
CA PHE A 305 -11.24 -28.64 8.41
C PHE A 305 -11.67 -29.81 7.54
N GLY A 306 -11.51 -29.64 6.22
CA GLY A 306 -11.60 -30.76 5.30
C GLY A 306 -10.45 -31.73 5.59
N ASP A 307 -10.78 -33.02 5.71
CA ASP A 307 -9.79 -34.09 5.74
C ASP A 307 -8.83 -33.93 4.56
N ILE A 308 -7.54 -33.79 4.87
CA ILE A 308 -6.49 -33.81 3.86
C ILE A 308 -6.34 -35.29 3.44
N GLU A 309 -7.20 -35.74 2.55
CA GLU A 309 -6.90 -36.92 1.76
C GLU A 309 -5.80 -36.53 0.76
N ASN A 310 -4.64 -37.16 0.96
CA ASN A 310 -3.55 -37.19 -0.02
C ASN A 310 -4.07 -37.72 -1.34
N ASN A 311 -4.41 -36.85 -2.26
CA ASN A 311 -4.58 -37.18 -3.66
C ASN A 311 -3.61 -36.30 -4.47
N GLU A 312 -2.39 -36.85 -4.64
CA GLU A 312 -1.49 -36.44 -5.69
C GLU A 312 -2.10 -36.85 -7.04
N GLN A 313 -2.88 -35.96 -7.63
CA GLN A 313 -3.00 -35.84 -9.08
C GLN A 313 -3.24 -34.37 -9.42
N PRO A 314 -2.50 -33.79 -10.39
CA PRO A 314 -2.77 -32.46 -10.86
C PRO A 314 -4.03 -32.53 -11.73
N GLU A 315 -5.20 -32.31 -11.17
CA GLU A 315 -6.36 -31.97 -12.00
C GLU A 315 -6.08 -30.60 -12.62
N ASN A 316 -5.95 -30.64 -13.95
CA ASN A 316 -6.06 -29.50 -14.82
C ASN A 316 -7.40 -28.82 -14.57
N ASN A 317 -7.47 -27.97 -13.56
CA ASN A 317 -8.57 -27.05 -13.38
C ASN A 317 -8.32 -25.83 -14.28
N ASP A 318 -8.23 -26.14 -15.55
CA ASP A 318 -8.14 -25.21 -16.65
C ASP A 318 -9.57 -24.81 -17.03
N GLY A 319 -9.85 -23.58 -16.85
CA GLY A 319 -10.57 -23.00 -17.96
C GLY A 319 -12.04 -22.74 -17.87
N SER A 320 -12.81 -23.06 -16.81
CA SER A 320 -14.21 -22.62 -16.82
C SER A 320 -14.34 -21.09 -16.72
N PHE A 321 -13.43 -20.44 -16.01
CA PHE A 321 -13.44 -18.99 -15.88
C PHE A 321 -12.83 -18.27 -17.11
N THR A 322 -11.96 -18.94 -17.89
CA THR A 322 -11.38 -18.37 -19.11
C THR A 322 -12.15 -18.70 -20.38
N SER A 323 -12.89 -19.83 -20.43
CA SER A 323 -13.71 -20.17 -21.58
C SER A 323 -14.99 -19.36 -21.65
N GLU A 324 -15.55 -18.94 -20.48
CA GLU A 324 -16.76 -18.10 -20.43
C GLU A 324 -16.48 -16.60 -20.68
N ILE A 325 -15.21 -16.18 -20.70
CA ILE A 325 -14.83 -14.78 -21.00
C ILE A 325 -14.46 -14.58 -22.48
N ARG A 326 -14.45 -15.64 -23.31
CA ARG A 326 -14.02 -15.58 -24.72
C ARG A 326 -15.11 -15.37 -25.73
N ASP A 327 -16.38 -15.35 -25.35
CA ASP A 327 -17.49 -15.06 -26.28
C ASP A 327 -18.10 -13.69 -26.04
#